data_42cf95e0bd2c23a40d8d06edc4c28f0f
#
_entry.id   42cf95e0bd2c23a40d8d06edc4c28f0f
#
_cell.length_a   1.000
_cell.length_b   1.000
_cell.length_c   1.000
_cell.angle_alpha   90.00
_cell.angle_beta   90.00
_cell.angle_gamma   90.00
#
_symmetry.space_group_name_H-M   'P 1'
#
loop_
_entity.id
_entity.type
_entity.pdbx_description
1 polymer ?
#
loop_
_entity_poly.entity_id
_entity_poly.type
_entity_poly.pdbx_seq_one_letter_code
_entity_poly.pdbx_strand_id
1 'polypeptide(L)'
;PRLVKLYKESISHTDKTDPNDAFYVADRTRVRRPRVPWEADTRVLALRCYTRCRFRFVKNLAALKGFFCAYLFLKANTYRRAKPFSNVFGATSRKILEQCVTFDELAALPVADLADHLHDLSGHRLPDPLDNATVLQQVAQESFSLPEELVLPVHRITEITLEQIATLEARIAKIEGWIAQELTHFPTIGKLDTIPGIGLTLSAAIGAEIGDLQRFLTGTKTDARGRERDRNLRDAEDAVAKIAGLWWPQAKSGNFTAEDRRMAKTGNAYLRYYLIQAADQLRRYEPEYRAFYKRKFQEATKHHHMRALVLTARKSVGLIVGLLHRNEPYRSREARRT
;
A
#
# COMPACT_ATOMS: atom_id res chain seq x y z
N PRO A 1 16.42 -5.83 15.75
CA PRO A 1 17.24 -6.90 15.15
C PRO A 1 18.40 -6.38 14.30
N ARG A 2 18.14 -5.55 13.24
CA ARG A 2 19.20 -5.08 12.31
C ARG A 2 20.34 -4.34 13.01
N LEU A 3 20.03 -3.47 13.97
CA LEU A 3 21.06 -2.68 14.67
C LEU A 3 21.90 -3.55 15.61
N VAL A 4 21.33 -4.60 16.19
CA VAL A 4 22.08 -5.58 17.00
C VAL A 4 23.00 -6.40 16.10
N LYS A 5 22.50 -6.82 14.92
CA LYS A 5 23.31 -7.52 13.92
C LYS A 5 24.51 -6.68 13.50
N LEU A 6 24.31 -5.42 13.11
CA LEU A 6 25.39 -4.50 12.75
C LEU A 6 26.38 -4.25 13.90
N TYR A 7 25.88 -4.20 15.14
CA TYR A 7 26.72 -4.06 16.34
C TYR A 7 27.58 -5.31 16.56
N LYS A 8 26.97 -6.50 16.45
CA LYS A 8 27.70 -7.77 16.52
C LYS A 8 28.80 -7.85 15.46
N GLU A 9 28.46 -7.55 14.20
CA GLU A 9 29.41 -7.54 13.07
C GLU A 9 30.55 -6.53 13.24
N SER A 10 30.35 -5.45 14.00
CA SER A 10 31.41 -4.43 14.26
C SER A 10 32.37 -4.81 15.37
N ILE A 11 32.05 -5.79 16.22
CA ILE A 11 32.86 -6.19 17.34
C ILE A 11 33.62 -7.48 17.04
N SER A 12 32.96 -8.50 16.50
CA SER A 12 33.61 -9.77 16.16
C SER A 12 32.77 -10.61 15.19
N HIS A 13 33.43 -11.49 14.46
CA HIS A 13 32.79 -12.56 13.70
C HIS A 13 32.54 -13.75 14.65
N THR A 14 31.43 -13.74 15.35
CA THR A 14 31.01 -14.84 16.23
C THR A 14 29.87 -15.63 15.62
N ASP A 15 29.81 -16.91 15.96
CA ASP A 15 28.74 -17.80 15.54
C ASP A 15 27.37 -17.26 15.96
N LYS A 16 26.39 -17.53 15.14
CA LYS A 16 24.98 -17.17 15.42
C LYS A 16 24.40 -18.19 16.38
N THR A 17 24.46 -17.88 17.67
CA THR A 17 23.83 -18.66 18.75
C THR A 17 22.96 -17.74 19.59
N ASP A 18 21.91 -18.28 20.21
CA ASP A 18 21.01 -17.47 21.06
C ASP A 18 21.74 -16.83 22.26
N PRO A 19 22.66 -17.52 22.98
CA PRO A 19 23.45 -16.88 24.02
C PRO A 19 24.29 -15.70 23.54
N ASN A 20 24.95 -15.82 22.40
CA ASN A 20 25.71 -14.74 21.79
C ASN A 20 24.82 -13.56 21.39
N ASP A 21 23.68 -13.85 20.76
CA ASP A 21 22.73 -12.82 20.37
C ASP A 21 22.17 -12.09 21.61
N ALA A 22 21.84 -12.80 22.69
CA ALA A 22 21.41 -12.24 23.96
C ALA A 22 22.49 -11.33 24.58
N PHE A 23 23.75 -11.78 24.60
CA PHE A 23 24.89 -11.00 25.07
C PHE A 23 25.03 -9.69 24.31
N TYR A 24 25.02 -9.73 22.97
CA TYR A 24 25.13 -8.52 22.14
C TYR A 24 23.91 -7.58 22.25
N VAL A 25 22.73 -8.10 22.51
CA VAL A 25 21.56 -7.27 22.85
C VAL A 25 21.79 -6.52 24.16
N ALA A 26 22.24 -7.23 25.20
CA ALA A 26 22.50 -6.66 26.52
C ALA A 26 23.63 -5.63 26.47
N ASP A 27 24.76 -5.97 25.86
CA ASP A 27 25.92 -5.07 25.77
C ASP A 27 25.63 -3.82 24.95
N ARG A 28 24.95 -3.96 23.81
CA ARG A 28 24.50 -2.80 23.03
C ARG A 28 23.54 -1.91 23.83
N THR A 29 22.67 -2.50 24.63
CA THR A 29 21.75 -1.76 25.50
C THR A 29 22.52 -0.98 26.56
N ARG A 30 23.51 -1.59 27.18
CA ARG A 30 24.42 -0.95 28.16
C ARG A 30 25.18 0.22 27.54
N VAL A 31 25.79 0.03 26.37
CA VAL A 31 26.61 1.05 25.69
C VAL A 31 25.77 2.22 25.16
N ARG A 32 24.62 1.93 24.55
CA ARG A 32 23.77 2.93 23.90
C ARG A 32 22.79 3.64 24.83
N ARG A 33 22.61 3.15 26.07
CA ARG A 33 21.67 3.69 27.04
C ARG A 33 20.36 4.09 26.36
N PRO A 34 19.57 3.13 25.86
CA PRO A 34 18.35 3.44 25.15
C PRO A 34 17.44 4.27 26.07
N ARG A 35 16.78 5.26 25.50
CA ARG A 35 15.75 6.01 26.23
C ARG A 35 14.66 5.04 26.68
N VAL A 36 13.97 5.38 27.77
CA VAL A 36 12.81 4.62 28.25
C VAL A 36 11.93 4.23 27.07
N PRO A 37 11.58 2.95 26.94
CA PRO A 37 10.70 2.51 25.87
C PRO A 37 9.40 3.31 25.94
N TRP A 38 8.96 3.84 24.79
CA TRP A 38 7.64 4.42 24.73
C TRP A 38 6.61 3.28 24.78
N GLU A 39 5.76 3.32 25.79
CA GLU A 39 4.62 2.41 25.91
C GLU A 39 3.49 2.89 25.02
N ALA A 40 3.14 2.08 24.04
CA ALA A 40 2.00 2.36 23.18
C ALA A 40 0.70 2.12 23.96
N ASP A 41 -0.27 3.01 23.82
CA ASP A 41 -1.63 2.74 24.22
C ASP A 41 -2.10 1.40 23.62
N THR A 42 -2.65 0.52 24.46
CA THR A 42 -3.11 -0.83 24.06
C THR A 42 -4.17 -0.78 22.96
N ARG A 43 -5.02 0.25 22.95
CA ARG A 43 -6.01 0.46 21.87
C ARG A 43 -5.34 0.84 20.56
N VAL A 44 -4.29 1.67 20.58
CA VAL A 44 -3.48 1.97 19.40
C VAL A 44 -2.81 0.70 18.86
N LEU A 45 -2.36 -0.18 19.77
CA LEU A 45 -1.81 -1.48 19.38
C LEU A 45 -2.87 -2.38 18.74
N ALA A 46 -4.10 -2.40 19.28
CA ALA A 46 -5.21 -3.16 18.68
C ALA A 46 -5.51 -2.67 17.26
N LEU A 47 -5.69 -1.36 17.07
CA LEU A 47 -5.88 -0.77 15.74
C LEU A 47 -4.73 -1.10 14.79
N ARG A 48 -3.49 -1.09 15.28
CA ARG A 48 -2.29 -1.47 14.52
C ARG A 48 -2.30 -2.95 14.14
N CYS A 49 -2.78 -3.84 14.98
CA CYS A 49 -2.93 -5.25 14.66
C CYS A 49 -3.90 -5.45 13.48
N TYR A 50 -5.06 -4.81 13.50
CA TYR A 50 -6.03 -4.90 12.42
C TYR A 50 -5.50 -4.31 11.10
N THR A 51 -4.91 -3.12 11.13
CA THR A 51 -4.37 -2.47 9.91
C THR A 51 -3.22 -3.26 9.30
N ARG A 52 -2.35 -3.88 10.11
CA ARG A 52 -1.27 -4.75 9.63
C ARG A 52 -1.78 -6.10 9.11
N CYS A 53 -2.81 -6.67 9.75
CA CYS A 53 -3.48 -7.86 9.25
C CYS A 53 -4.10 -7.59 7.87
N ARG A 54 -4.84 -6.49 7.74
CA ARG A 54 -5.38 -6.04 6.45
C ARG A 54 -4.28 -5.87 5.39
N PHE A 55 -3.17 -5.22 5.73
CA PHE A 55 -2.04 -5.07 4.82
C PHE A 55 -1.54 -6.43 4.31
N ARG A 56 -1.40 -7.40 5.20
CA ARG A 56 -0.97 -8.75 4.85
C ARG A 56 -1.94 -9.42 3.88
N PHE A 57 -3.24 -9.31 4.17
CA PHE A 57 -4.29 -9.91 3.32
C PHE A 57 -4.36 -9.25 1.95
N VAL A 58 -4.23 -7.93 1.86
CA VAL A 58 -4.16 -7.21 0.58
C VAL A 58 -2.92 -7.63 -0.24
N LYS A 59 -1.78 -7.88 0.40
CA LYS A 59 -0.59 -8.42 -0.28
C LYS A 59 -0.82 -9.84 -0.80
N ASN A 60 -1.44 -10.69 -0.01
CA ASN A 60 -1.79 -12.06 -0.42
C ASN A 60 -2.80 -12.03 -1.57
N LEU A 61 -3.81 -11.17 -1.51
CA LEU A 61 -4.79 -10.98 -2.58
C LEU A 61 -4.12 -10.55 -3.89
N ALA A 62 -3.19 -9.61 -3.83
CA ALA A 62 -2.45 -9.16 -5.01
C ALA A 62 -1.60 -10.29 -5.61
N ALA A 63 -0.98 -11.13 -4.79
CA ALA A 63 -0.22 -12.29 -5.24
C ALA A 63 -1.13 -13.34 -5.90
N LEU A 64 -2.30 -13.64 -5.30
CA LEU A 64 -3.28 -14.57 -5.88
C LEU A 64 -3.86 -14.05 -7.20
N LYS A 65 -4.16 -12.76 -7.29
CA LYS A 65 -4.60 -12.14 -8.55
C LYS A 65 -3.52 -12.24 -9.63
N GLY A 66 -2.25 -12.10 -9.27
CA GLY A 66 -1.13 -12.32 -10.19
C GLY A 66 -1.03 -13.78 -10.66
N PHE A 67 -1.15 -14.72 -9.74
CA PHE A 67 -1.16 -16.16 -10.03
C PHE A 67 -2.34 -16.53 -10.94
N PHE A 68 -3.55 -16.10 -10.63
CA PHE A 68 -4.71 -16.27 -11.48
C PHE A 68 -4.48 -15.76 -12.91
N CYS A 69 -3.91 -14.56 -13.04
CA CYS A 69 -3.62 -13.98 -14.36
C CYS A 69 -2.62 -14.81 -15.19
N ALA A 70 -1.72 -15.55 -14.56
CA ALA A 70 -0.83 -16.47 -15.26
C ALA A 70 -1.59 -17.68 -15.83
N TYR A 71 -2.52 -18.25 -15.08
CA TYR A 71 -3.37 -19.34 -15.56
C TYR A 71 -4.46 -18.87 -16.55
N LEU A 72 -5.00 -17.67 -16.36
CA LEU A 72 -5.86 -17.06 -17.34
C LEU A 72 -5.16 -16.87 -18.70
N PHE A 73 -3.86 -16.56 -18.69
CA PHE A 73 -3.09 -16.48 -19.93
C PHE A 73 -3.00 -17.83 -20.63
N LEU A 74 -2.91 -18.94 -19.90
CA LEU A 74 -2.96 -20.27 -20.51
C LEU A 74 -4.35 -20.56 -21.08
N LYS A 75 -5.41 -20.19 -20.36
CA LYS A 75 -6.79 -20.45 -20.75
C LYS A 75 -7.28 -19.56 -21.91
N ALA A 76 -6.86 -18.29 -21.94
CA ALA A 76 -7.23 -17.27 -22.94
C ALA A 76 -6.16 -16.17 -22.99
N ASN A 77 -5.11 -16.38 -23.78
CA ASN A 77 -3.92 -15.51 -23.78
C ASN A 77 -4.20 -14.07 -24.21
N THR A 78 -5.23 -13.82 -25.00
CA THR A 78 -5.61 -12.49 -25.49
C THR A 78 -6.52 -11.72 -24.53
N TYR A 79 -7.15 -12.39 -23.54
CA TYR A 79 -8.18 -11.84 -22.64
C TYR A 79 -7.80 -10.50 -21.99
N ARG A 80 -6.58 -10.42 -21.44
CA ARG A 80 -6.12 -9.20 -20.74
C ARG A 80 -5.79 -8.05 -21.70
N ARG A 81 -5.46 -8.36 -22.95
CA ARG A 81 -5.20 -7.35 -24.00
C ARG A 81 -6.50 -6.81 -24.56
N ALA A 82 -7.43 -7.70 -24.93
CA ALA A 82 -8.72 -7.35 -25.50
C ALA A 82 -9.66 -6.68 -24.50
N LYS A 83 -9.59 -7.06 -23.22
CA LYS A 83 -10.39 -6.51 -22.10
C LYS A 83 -11.92 -6.61 -22.35
N PRO A 84 -12.48 -7.81 -22.52
CA PRO A 84 -13.93 -7.97 -22.72
C PRO A 84 -14.75 -7.39 -21.56
N PHE A 85 -14.11 -7.20 -20.39
CA PHE A 85 -14.66 -6.50 -19.24
C PHE A 85 -13.65 -5.50 -18.69
N SER A 86 -14.13 -4.38 -18.14
CA SER A 86 -13.28 -3.34 -17.51
C SER A 86 -12.45 -3.88 -16.35
N ASN A 87 -12.95 -4.90 -15.65
CA ASN A 87 -12.28 -5.56 -14.54
C ASN A 87 -12.33 -7.08 -14.70
N VAL A 88 -11.17 -7.72 -14.85
CA VAL A 88 -11.02 -9.19 -14.91
C VAL A 88 -11.64 -9.89 -13.69
N PHE A 89 -11.57 -9.24 -12.53
CA PHE A 89 -12.13 -9.75 -11.27
C PHE A 89 -13.54 -9.20 -10.96
N GLY A 90 -14.22 -8.60 -11.92
CA GLY A 90 -15.62 -8.17 -11.80
C GLY A 90 -16.57 -9.36 -11.74
N ALA A 91 -17.76 -9.16 -11.18
CA ALA A 91 -18.70 -10.26 -10.93
C ALA A 91 -19.05 -11.06 -12.20
N THR A 92 -19.38 -10.37 -13.30
CA THR A 92 -19.73 -11.03 -14.58
C THR A 92 -18.54 -11.75 -15.18
N SER A 93 -17.34 -11.11 -15.17
CA SER A 93 -16.11 -11.72 -15.66
C SER A 93 -15.75 -12.99 -14.88
N ARG A 94 -15.91 -13.00 -13.55
CA ARG A 94 -15.67 -14.21 -12.73
C ARG A 94 -16.62 -15.33 -13.11
N LYS A 95 -17.92 -15.06 -13.19
CA LYS A 95 -18.93 -16.06 -13.52
C LYS A 95 -18.67 -16.73 -14.86
N ILE A 96 -18.36 -15.95 -15.90
CA ILE A 96 -18.05 -16.53 -17.22
C ILE A 96 -16.76 -17.34 -17.21
N LEU A 97 -15.73 -16.91 -16.46
CA LEU A 97 -14.46 -17.64 -16.33
C LEU A 97 -14.58 -18.93 -15.52
N GLU A 98 -15.53 -18.99 -14.58
CA GLU A 98 -15.89 -20.19 -13.80
C GLU A 98 -16.73 -21.17 -14.62
N GLN A 99 -17.66 -20.68 -15.43
CA GLN A 99 -18.55 -21.53 -16.24
C GLN A 99 -17.83 -22.15 -17.45
N CYS A 100 -16.98 -21.41 -18.13
CA CYS A 100 -16.32 -21.88 -19.34
C CYS A 100 -15.13 -22.78 -19.01
N VAL A 101 -15.22 -24.04 -19.35
CA VAL A 101 -14.09 -25.00 -19.27
C VAL A 101 -13.07 -24.64 -20.35
N THR A 102 -13.50 -24.46 -21.58
CA THR A 102 -12.71 -23.97 -22.72
C THR A 102 -13.33 -22.68 -23.28
N PHE A 103 -12.52 -21.88 -23.98
CA PHE A 103 -13.03 -20.73 -24.73
C PHE A 103 -13.56 -21.12 -26.11
N ASP A 104 -13.27 -22.32 -26.57
CA ASP A 104 -13.77 -22.83 -27.87
C ASP A 104 -15.30 -22.89 -27.90
N GLU A 105 -15.95 -23.20 -26.75
CA GLU A 105 -17.41 -23.16 -26.60
C GLU A 105 -17.99 -21.76 -26.90
N LEU A 106 -17.30 -20.72 -26.42
CA LEU A 106 -17.71 -19.31 -26.66
C LEU A 106 -17.49 -18.86 -28.11
N ALA A 107 -16.47 -19.41 -28.77
CA ALA A 107 -16.19 -19.13 -30.18
C ALA A 107 -17.29 -19.62 -31.12
N ALA A 108 -17.97 -20.72 -30.74
CA ALA A 108 -19.02 -21.33 -31.52
C ALA A 108 -20.41 -20.72 -31.32
N LEU A 109 -20.63 -19.98 -30.22
CA LEU A 109 -21.93 -19.36 -29.92
C LEU A 109 -22.23 -18.17 -30.84
N PRO A 110 -23.49 -17.97 -31.28
CA PRO A 110 -23.90 -16.70 -31.89
C PRO A 110 -23.67 -15.53 -30.90
N VAL A 111 -23.19 -14.40 -31.42
CA VAL A 111 -22.87 -13.22 -30.58
C VAL A 111 -24.11 -12.75 -29.81
N ALA A 112 -25.31 -12.81 -30.41
CA ALA A 112 -26.55 -12.41 -29.77
C ALA A 112 -26.87 -13.29 -28.55
N ASP A 113 -26.75 -14.62 -28.70
CA ASP A 113 -27.00 -15.56 -27.60
C ASP A 113 -26.00 -15.38 -26.47
N LEU A 114 -24.73 -15.12 -26.81
CA LEU A 114 -23.69 -14.80 -25.83
C LEU A 114 -23.98 -13.47 -25.12
N ALA A 115 -24.49 -12.47 -25.85
CA ALA A 115 -24.86 -11.18 -25.25
C ALA A 115 -26.01 -11.32 -24.25
N ASP A 116 -27.02 -12.09 -24.60
CA ASP A 116 -28.16 -12.39 -23.71
C ASP A 116 -27.69 -13.15 -22.46
N HIS A 117 -26.84 -14.14 -22.64
CA HIS A 117 -26.25 -14.87 -21.53
C HIS A 117 -25.41 -13.95 -20.59
N LEU A 118 -24.57 -13.05 -21.13
CA LEU A 118 -23.84 -12.08 -20.33
C LEU A 118 -24.77 -11.07 -19.64
N HIS A 119 -25.82 -10.67 -20.26
CA HIS A 119 -26.85 -9.78 -19.69
C HIS A 119 -27.48 -10.41 -18.45
N ASP A 120 -27.89 -11.67 -18.54
CA ASP A 120 -28.45 -12.43 -17.42
C ASP A 120 -27.43 -12.68 -16.31
N LEU A 121 -26.19 -13.11 -16.65
CA LEU A 121 -25.12 -13.31 -15.68
C LEU A 121 -24.78 -12.06 -14.89
N SER A 122 -24.90 -10.89 -15.52
CA SER A 122 -24.65 -9.61 -14.88
C SER A 122 -25.78 -9.16 -13.94
N GLY A 123 -26.96 -9.80 -14.01
CA GLY A 123 -28.20 -9.32 -13.42
C GLY A 123 -28.66 -8.00 -14.06
N HIS A 124 -28.60 -7.94 -15.38
CA HIS A 124 -28.99 -6.80 -16.21
C HIS A 124 -28.25 -5.51 -15.96
N ARG A 125 -26.95 -5.62 -15.50
CA ARG A 125 -26.14 -4.45 -15.13
C ARG A 125 -25.02 -4.11 -16.11
N LEU A 126 -24.82 -4.91 -17.18
CA LEU A 126 -23.86 -4.57 -18.22
C LEU A 126 -24.41 -3.43 -19.09
N PRO A 127 -23.65 -2.35 -19.29
CA PRO A 127 -24.10 -1.24 -20.13
C PRO A 127 -24.23 -1.63 -21.62
N ASP A 128 -23.32 -2.47 -22.10
CA ASP A 128 -23.29 -2.93 -23.49
C ASP A 128 -22.92 -4.42 -23.54
N PRO A 129 -23.91 -5.33 -23.37
CA PRO A 129 -23.68 -6.77 -23.44
C PRO A 129 -23.19 -7.24 -24.81
N LEU A 130 -23.63 -6.58 -25.89
CA LEU A 130 -23.30 -6.96 -27.27
C LEU A 130 -21.81 -6.67 -27.57
N ASP A 131 -21.29 -5.51 -27.17
CA ASP A 131 -19.86 -5.20 -27.29
C ASP A 131 -19.03 -6.17 -26.45
N ASN A 132 -19.42 -6.43 -25.19
CA ASN A 132 -18.74 -7.39 -24.33
C ASN A 132 -18.71 -8.81 -24.95
N ALA A 133 -19.84 -9.27 -25.53
CA ALA A 133 -19.94 -10.57 -26.19
C ALA A 133 -19.05 -10.63 -27.44
N THR A 134 -19.07 -9.59 -28.27
CA THR A 134 -18.23 -9.50 -29.46
C THR A 134 -16.74 -9.58 -29.12
N VAL A 135 -16.30 -8.80 -28.14
CA VAL A 135 -14.90 -8.82 -27.69
C VAL A 135 -14.54 -10.17 -27.06
N LEU A 136 -15.45 -10.78 -26.29
CA LEU A 136 -15.21 -12.07 -25.66
C LEU A 136 -15.11 -13.21 -26.71
N GLN A 137 -15.95 -13.19 -27.73
CA GLN A 137 -15.89 -14.13 -28.83
C GLN A 137 -14.58 -13.96 -29.63
N GLN A 138 -14.16 -12.74 -29.91
CA GLN A 138 -12.86 -12.47 -30.52
C GLN A 138 -11.73 -13.05 -29.66
N VAL A 139 -11.78 -12.89 -28.34
CA VAL A 139 -10.80 -13.52 -27.41
C VAL A 139 -10.78 -15.03 -27.58
N ALA A 140 -11.95 -15.65 -27.71
CA ALA A 140 -12.07 -17.10 -27.89
C ALA A 140 -11.44 -17.56 -29.21
N GLN A 141 -11.69 -16.83 -30.29
CA GLN A 141 -11.19 -17.15 -31.64
C GLN A 141 -9.68 -16.90 -31.79
N GLU A 142 -9.13 -15.86 -31.15
CA GLU A 142 -7.72 -15.48 -31.25
C GLU A 142 -6.81 -16.17 -30.23
N SER A 143 -7.37 -16.84 -29.23
CA SER A 143 -6.58 -17.50 -28.20
C SER A 143 -6.03 -18.86 -28.67
N PHE A 144 -4.86 -19.24 -28.15
CA PHE A 144 -4.31 -20.54 -28.44
C PHE A 144 -5.13 -21.64 -27.75
N SER A 145 -5.42 -22.72 -28.48
CA SER A 145 -6.01 -23.91 -27.89
C SER A 145 -5.00 -24.61 -27.01
N LEU A 146 -5.44 -25.02 -25.82
CA LEU A 146 -4.63 -25.83 -24.90
C LEU A 146 -4.62 -27.29 -25.37
N PRO A 147 -3.51 -28.03 -25.15
CA PRO A 147 -3.52 -29.48 -25.20
C PRO A 147 -4.61 -30.03 -24.27
N GLU A 148 -5.30 -31.10 -24.69
CA GLU A 148 -6.47 -31.67 -23.99
C GLU A 148 -6.14 -32.00 -22.52
N GLU A 149 -4.95 -32.53 -22.26
CA GLU A 149 -4.49 -32.88 -20.91
C GLU A 149 -4.35 -31.69 -19.97
N LEU A 150 -4.20 -30.46 -20.49
CA LEU A 150 -4.03 -29.24 -19.71
C LEU A 150 -5.36 -28.49 -19.50
N VAL A 151 -6.38 -28.74 -20.30
CA VAL A 151 -7.66 -28.03 -20.23
C VAL A 151 -8.26 -28.11 -18.84
N LEU A 152 -8.51 -29.31 -18.35
CA LEU A 152 -9.16 -29.53 -17.05
C LEU A 152 -8.29 -29.08 -15.85
N PRO A 153 -6.99 -29.37 -15.80
CA PRO A 153 -6.13 -28.83 -14.74
C PRO A 153 -6.10 -27.31 -14.68
N VAL A 154 -5.99 -26.62 -15.82
CA VAL A 154 -5.97 -25.15 -15.87
C VAL A 154 -7.32 -24.59 -15.42
N HIS A 155 -8.43 -25.16 -15.85
CA HIS A 155 -9.77 -24.74 -15.42
C HIS A 155 -9.93 -24.88 -13.90
N ARG A 156 -9.64 -26.03 -13.32
CA ARG A 156 -9.75 -26.28 -11.87
C ARG A 156 -8.85 -25.34 -11.04
N ILE A 157 -7.65 -25.05 -11.53
CA ILE A 157 -6.75 -24.11 -10.83
C ILE A 157 -7.30 -22.69 -10.89
N THR A 158 -7.88 -22.27 -12.02
CA THR A 158 -8.50 -20.95 -12.11
C THR A 158 -9.74 -20.83 -11.22
N GLU A 159 -10.60 -21.84 -11.19
CA GLU A 159 -11.78 -21.92 -10.34
C GLU A 159 -11.43 -21.80 -8.85
N ILE A 160 -10.59 -22.69 -8.33
CA ILE A 160 -10.18 -22.66 -6.91
C ILE A 160 -9.45 -21.36 -6.53
N THR A 161 -8.73 -20.76 -7.47
CA THR A 161 -8.05 -19.47 -7.23
C THR A 161 -9.05 -18.33 -7.14
N LEU A 162 -10.13 -18.34 -7.94
CA LEU A 162 -11.22 -17.35 -7.84
C LEU A 162 -11.97 -17.47 -6.52
N GLU A 163 -12.24 -18.68 -6.02
CA GLU A 163 -12.82 -18.91 -4.70
C GLU A 163 -11.93 -18.35 -3.58
N GLN A 164 -10.63 -18.60 -3.65
CA GLN A 164 -9.69 -18.04 -2.68
C GLN A 164 -9.64 -16.51 -2.72
N ILE A 165 -9.68 -15.91 -3.91
CA ILE A 165 -9.75 -14.45 -4.09
C ILE A 165 -11.02 -13.90 -3.43
N ALA A 166 -12.19 -14.50 -3.71
CA ALA A 166 -13.47 -14.09 -3.13
C ALA A 166 -13.45 -14.19 -1.59
N THR A 167 -12.91 -15.30 -1.06
CA THR A 167 -12.74 -15.50 0.38
C THR A 167 -11.84 -14.44 1.02
N LEU A 168 -10.72 -14.10 0.40
CA LEU A 168 -9.83 -13.05 0.91
C LEU A 168 -10.46 -11.66 0.83
N GLU A 169 -11.19 -11.35 -0.23
CA GLU A 169 -11.91 -10.08 -0.35
C GLU A 169 -12.96 -9.92 0.77
N ALA A 170 -13.72 -10.97 1.05
CA ALA A 170 -14.69 -10.98 2.16
C ALA A 170 -14.01 -10.80 3.54
N ARG A 171 -12.87 -11.46 3.76
CA ARG A 171 -12.09 -11.30 5.00
C ARG A 171 -11.51 -9.90 5.14
N ILE A 172 -11.03 -9.29 4.05
CA ILE A 172 -10.55 -7.90 4.06
C ILE A 172 -11.69 -6.97 4.43
N ALA A 173 -12.89 -7.10 3.83
CA ALA A 173 -14.06 -6.30 4.17
C ALA A 173 -14.46 -6.43 5.65
N LYS A 174 -14.39 -7.65 6.22
CA LYS A 174 -14.63 -7.89 7.64
C LYS A 174 -13.62 -7.16 8.54
N ILE A 175 -12.34 -7.21 8.19
CA ILE A 175 -11.29 -6.48 8.92
C ILE A 175 -11.48 -4.97 8.81
N GLU A 176 -11.90 -4.46 7.66
CA GLU A 176 -12.22 -3.03 7.47
C GLU A 176 -13.38 -2.58 8.36
N GLY A 177 -14.39 -3.43 8.56
CA GLY A 177 -15.45 -3.20 9.55
C GLY A 177 -14.92 -3.09 10.98
N TRP A 178 -14.00 -3.96 11.39
CA TRP A 178 -13.36 -3.87 12.72
C TRP A 178 -12.48 -2.63 12.86
N ILE A 179 -11.74 -2.25 11.81
CA ILE A 179 -10.96 -1.01 11.79
C ILE A 179 -11.88 0.20 11.98
N ALA A 180 -13.04 0.20 11.32
CA ALA A 180 -14.03 1.27 11.46
C ALA A 180 -14.55 1.39 12.90
N GLN A 181 -14.87 0.26 13.53
CA GLN A 181 -15.31 0.23 14.93
C GLN A 181 -14.23 0.75 15.88
N GLU A 182 -12.99 0.25 15.76
CA GLU A 182 -11.89 0.72 16.61
C GLU A 182 -11.57 2.21 16.42
N LEU A 183 -11.69 2.74 15.17
CA LEU A 183 -11.39 4.13 14.88
C LEU A 183 -12.32 5.11 15.62
N THR A 184 -13.51 4.69 16.03
CA THR A 184 -14.42 5.53 16.83
C THR A 184 -13.80 5.97 18.16
N HIS A 185 -12.85 5.22 18.69
CA HIS A 185 -12.10 5.57 19.90
C HIS A 185 -11.01 6.62 19.66
N PHE A 186 -10.74 6.96 18.40
CA PHE A 186 -9.65 7.87 18.00
C PHE A 186 -10.16 9.00 17.11
N PRO A 187 -10.97 9.93 17.62
CA PRO A 187 -11.58 10.99 16.80
C PRO A 187 -10.53 11.87 16.10
N THR A 188 -9.36 12.08 16.73
CA THR A 188 -8.25 12.83 16.09
C THR A 188 -7.69 12.12 14.87
N ILE A 189 -7.54 10.78 14.92
CA ILE A 189 -7.10 9.99 13.76
C ILE A 189 -8.20 9.98 12.70
N GLY A 190 -9.47 9.85 13.12
CA GLY A 190 -10.62 9.87 12.22
C GLY A 190 -10.65 11.13 11.34
N LYS A 191 -10.24 12.29 11.86
CA LYS A 191 -10.20 13.54 11.08
C LYS A 191 -9.28 13.52 9.86
N LEU A 192 -8.36 12.57 9.77
CA LEU A 192 -7.55 12.38 8.56
C LEU A 192 -8.39 11.95 7.34
N ASP A 193 -9.57 11.35 7.55
CA ASP A 193 -10.48 10.94 6.45
C ASP A 193 -11.12 12.15 5.74
N THR A 194 -11.09 13.32 6.37
CA THR A 194 -11.52 14.56 5.72
C THR A 194 -10.57 15.04 4.62
N ILE A 195 -9.37 14.47 4.54
CA ILE A 195 -8.42 14.76 3.45
C ILE A 195 -8.92 14.07 2.18
N PRO A 196 -9.14 14.79 1.06
CA PRO A 196 -9.63 14.20 -0.18
C PRO A 196 -8.81 13.00 -0.63
N GLY A 197 -9.48 11.87 -0.81
CA GLY A 197 -8.89 10.61 -1.21
C GLY A 197 -8.23 9.79 -0.09
N ILE A 198 -8.20 10.29 1.14
CA ILE A 198 -7.76 9.52 2.31
C ILE A 198 -9.01 9.01 3.03
N GLY A 199 -9.39 7.77 2.75
CA GLY A 199 -10.52 7.16 3.43
C GLY A 199 -10.14 6.61 4.82
N LEU A 200 -11.14 6.12 5.52
CA LEU A 200 -11.09 5.61 6.90
C LEU A 200 -9.93 4.63 7.13
N THR A 201 -9.72 3.67 6.24
CA THR A 201 -8.64 2.66 6.38
C THR A 201 -7.24 3.28 6.32
N LEU A 202 -7.01 4.25 5.42
CA LEU A 202 -5.72 4.95 5.35
C LEU A 202 -5.50 5.81 6.59
N SER A 203 -6.53 6.51 7.06
CA SER A 203 -6.51 7.32 8.28
C SER A 203 -6.14 6.48 9.48
N ALA A 204 -6.85 5.36 9.68
CA ALA A 204 -6.60 4.42 10.76
C ALA A 204 -5.18 3.85 10.72
N ALA A 205 -4.72 3.40 9.54
CA ALA A 205 -3.42 2.79 9.40
C ALA A 205 -2.27 3.79 9.64
N ILE A 206 -2.36 5.00 9.09
CA ILE A 206 -1.37 6.06 9.31
C ILE A 206 -1.34 6.45 10.79
N GLY A 207 -2.51 6.73 11.38
CA GLY A 207 -2.63 7.13 12.77
C GLY A 207 -2.12 6.05 13.73
N ALA A 208 -2.49 4.79 13.52
CA ALA A 208 -2.02 3.67 14.35
C ALA A 208 -0.49 3.49 14.28
N GLU A 209 0.12 3.68 13.12
CA GLU A 209 1.57 3.55 12.98
C GLU A 209 2.35 4.75 13.54
N ILE A 210 1.79 5.96 13.46
CA ILE A 210 2.34 7.15 14.13
C ILE A 210 2.16 7.00 15.64
N GLY A 211 0.99 6.59 16.11
CA GLY A 211 0.65 6.51 17.53
C GLY A 211 0.55 7.89 18.17
N ASP A 212 0.88 8.00 19.46
CA ASP A 212 0.87 9.28 20.17
C ASP A 212 1.89 10.27 19.59
N LEU A 213 1.39 11.40 19.10
CA LEU A 213 2.20 12.45 18.51
C LEU A 213 3.03 13.21 19.57
N GLN A 214 2.57 13.26 20.81
CA GLN A 214 3.25 13.98 21.90
C GLN A 214 4.67 13.46 22.13
N ARG A 215 4.93 12.17 21.93
CA ARG A 215 6.28 11.58 22.01
C ARG A 215 7.32 12.23 21.10
N PHE A 216 6.89 12.91 20.04
CA PHE A 216 7.77 13.61 19.10
C PHE A 216 7.90 15.10 19.40
N LEU A 217 6.97 15.66 20.18
CA LEU A 217 6.91 17.05 20.56
C LEU A 217 7.58 17.31 21.91
N THR A 218 7.62 16.31 22.80
CA THR A 218 8.23 16.44 24.13
C THR A 218 9.74 16.30 24.10
N GLY A 219 10.43 17.04 25.00
CA GLY A 219 11.87 17.04 25.18
C GLY A 219 12.60 18.03 24.29
N THR A 220 13.92 18.09 24.48
CA THR A 220 14.81 19.04 23.81
C THR A 220 15.48 18.45 22.57
N LYS A 221 16.00 19.32 21.72
CA LYS A 221 16.83 19.01 20.57
C LYS A 221 17.95 20.04 20.44
N THR A 222 19.16 19.57 20.21
CA THR A 222 20.31 20.43 19.91
C THR A 222 20.22 20.95 18.48
N ASP A 223 20.28 22.26 18.30
CA ASP A 223 20.32 22.91 16.98
C ASP A 223 21.72 22.79 16.31
N ALA A 224 21.83 23.27 15.08
CA ALA A 224 23.09 23.23 14.32
C ALA A 224 24.22 24.08 14.96
N ARG A 225 23.88 24.99 15.89
CA ARG A 225 24.81 25.84 16.63
C ARG A 225 25.17 25.27 18.02
N GLY A 226 24.73 24.04 18.33
CA GLY A 226 24.99 23.37 19.60
C GLY A 226 24.08 23.83 20.76
N ARG A 227 23.03 24.63 20.53
CA ARG A 227 22.09 25.12 21.54
C ARG A 227 20.90 24.18 21.71
N GLU A 228 20.57 23.90 22.95
CA GLU A 228 19.35 23.17 23.26
C GLU A 228 18.11 24.06 23.05
N ARG A 229 17.10 23.50 22.45
CA ARG A 229 15.76 24.11 22.32
C ARG A 229 14.68 23.07 22.44
N ASP A 230 13.50 23.47 22.80
CA ASP A 230 12.31 22.59 22.79
C ASP A 230 12.00 22.12 21.37
N ARG A 231 11.47 20.92 21.29
CA ARG A 231 10.99 20.36 20.03
C ARG A 231 9.75 21.10 19.56
N ASN A 232 9.65 21.29 18.27
CA ASN A 232 8.50 21.90 17.62
C ASN A 232 7.84 20.93 16.60
N LEU A 233 6.78 21.39 15.97
CA LEU A 233 6.01 20.60 15.01
C LEU A 233 6.87 20.08 13.84
N ARG A 234 7.81 20.89 13.36
CA ARG A 234 8.74 20.48 12.28
C ARG A 234 9.66 19.34 12.70
N ASP A 235 10.09 19.32 13.98
CA ASP A 235 10.86 18.20 14.51
C ASP A 235 10.04 16.91 14.57
N ALA A 236 8.75 17.01 14.88
CA ALA A 236 7.83 15.88 14.84
C ALA A 236 7.62 15.37 13.39
N GLU A 237 7.44 16.28 12.42
CA GLU A 237 7.35 15.92 11.00
C GLU A 237 8.60 15.18 10.51
N ASP A 238 9.79 15.67 10.86
CA ASP A 238 11.06 15.03 10.52
C ASP A 238 11.23 13.67 11.20
N ALA A 239 10.80 13.54 12.46
CA ALA A 239 10.84 12.29 13.20
C ALA A 239 9.89 11.24 12.60
N VAL A 240 8.65 11.60 12.27
CA VAL A 240 7.69 10.72 11.61
C VAL A 240 8.20 10.28 10.24
N ALA A 241 8.72 11.21 9.44
CA ALA A 241 9.32 10.86 8.14
C ALA A 241 10.51 9.91 8.29
N LYS A 242 11.37 10.12 9.28
CA LYS A 242 12.51 9.25 9.57
C LYS A 242 12.07 7.86 10.02
N ILE A 243 11.03 7.78 10.86
CA ILE A 243 10.42 6.50 11.25
C ILE A 243 9.83 5.77 10.04
N ALA A 244 9.19 6.48 9.12
CA ALA A 244 8.69 5.89 7.86
C ALA A 244 9.83 5.50 6.89
N GLY A 245 11.08 5.95 7.14
CA GLY A 245 12.20 5.77 6.23
C GLY A 245 12.12 6.66 4.98
N LEU A 246 11.33 7.74 5.06
CA LEU A 246 11.19 8.76 4.01
C LEU A 246 12.19 9.89 4.24
N TRP A 247 13.47 9.55 4.27
CA TRP A 247 14.57 10.51 4.42
C TRP A 247 15.79 10.06 3.62
N TRP A 248 16.63 11.02 3.27
CA TRP A 248 17.82 10.83 2.44
C TRP A 248 19.07 11.23 3.24
N PRO A 249 19.81 10.27 3.80
CA PRO A 249 21.04 10.54 4.54
C PRO A 249 22.05 11.24 3.63
N GLN A 250 22.83 12.14 4.22
CA GLN A 250 23.95 12.74 3.51
C GLN A 250 25.02 11.67 3.30
N ALA A 251 25.51 11.56 2.07
CA ALA A 251 26.68 10.78 1.74
C ALA A 251 27.82 11.78 1.43
N LYS A 252 28.66 12.03 2.43
CA LYS A 252 29.83 12.88 2.32
C LYS A 252 31.06 12.07 2.68
N SER A 253 32.09 12.16 1.87
CA SER A 253 33.42 11.59 2.15
C SER A 253 34.47 12.60 1.70
N GLY A 254 35.12 13.25 2.67
CA GLY A 254 36.03 14.37 2.41
C GLY A 254 35.29 15.50 1.64
N ASN A 255 35.84 15.90 0.51
CA ASN A 255 35.27 16.94 -0.36
C ASN A 255 34.13 16.43 -1.29
N PHE A 256 33.89 15.11 -1.32
CA PHE A 256 32.84 14.54 -2.17
C PHE A 256 31.49 14.61 -1.49
N THR A 257 30.50 15.18 -2.17
CA THR A 257 29.08 15.14 -1.76
C THR A 257 28.28 14.50 -2.88
N ALA A 258 27.63 13.37 -2.62
CA ALA A 258 26.81 12.70 -3.60
C ALA A 258 25.58 13.56 -3.95
N GLU A 259 25.38 13.87 -5.24
CA GLU A 259 24.23 14.60 -5.75
C GLU A 259 22.96 13.74 -5.64
N ASP A 260 23.03 12.47 -6.00
CA ASP A 260 21.89 11.54 -5.95
C ASP A 260 21.93 10.69 -4.67
N ARG A 261 21.06 11.02 -3.75
CA ARG A 261 20.99 10.35 -2.43
C ARG A 261 19.95 9.25 -2.46
N ARG A 262 20.32 8.07 -2.03
CA ARG A 262 19.39 6.96 -1.86
C ARG A 262 18.53 7.15 -0.62
N MET A 263 17.23 6.88 -0.76
CA MET A 263 16.32 6.85 0.38
C MET A 263 16.74 5.77 1.37
N ALA A 264 16.71 6.08 2.66
CA ALA A 264 17.18 5.17 3.71
C ALA A 264 16.43 3.84 3.76
N LYS A 265 15.12 3.85 3.48
CA LYS A 265 14.21 2.68 3.56
C LYS A 265 14.24 1.93 4.90
N THR A 266 15.02 2.42 5.87
CA THR A 266 15.07 1.89 7.23
C THR A 266 13.90 2.42 8.03
N GLY A 267 13.30 1.60 8.89
CA GLY A 267 12.19 2.03 9.75
C GLY A 267 10.90 1.28 9.46
N ASN A 268 9.78 1.94 9.73
CA ASN A 268 8.46 1.33 9.66
C ASN A 268 7.96 1.22 8.20
N ALA A 269 8.00 0.01 7.66
CA ALA A 269 7.58 -0.27 6.29
C ALA A 269 6.06 -0.11 6.08
N TYR A 270 5.25 -0.34 7.13
CA TYR A 270 3.80 -0.16 7.06
C TYR A 270 3.45 1.33 6.96
N LEU A 271 4.02 2.16 7.82
CA LEU A 271 3.81 3.62 7.75
C LEU A 271 4.23 4.17 6.39
N ARG A 272 5.41 3.76 5.89
CA ARG A 272 5.86 4.16 4.55
C ARG A 272 4.89 3.75 3.46
N TYR A 273 4.39 2.52 3.49
CA TYR A 273 3.42 2.04 2.51
C TYR A 273 2.16 2.90 2.51
N TYR A 274 1.55 3.14 3.66
CA TYR A 274 0.32 3.91 3.76
C TYR A 274 0.52 5.40 3.43
N LEU A 275 1.66 6.00 3.77
CA LEU A 275 2.00 7.36 3.35
C LEU A 275 2.18 7.48 1.83
N ILE A 276 2.72 6.46 1.17
CA ILE A 276 2.82 6.43 -0.29
C ILE A 276 1.44 6.29 -0.94
N GLN A 277 0.55 5.46 -0.37
CA GLN A 277 -0.84 5.36 -0.83
C GLN A 277 -1.59 6.69 -0.66
N ALA A 278 -1.45 7.33 0.50
CA ALA A 278 -2.01 8.66 0.74
C ALA A 278 -1.50 9.70 -0.26
N ALA A 279 -0.22 9.69 -0.58
CA ALA A 279 0.38 10.58 -1.57
C ALA A 279 -0.16 10.35 -2.98
N ASP A 280 -0.44 9.09 -3.34
CA ASP A 280 -1.06 8.76 -4.64
C ASP A 280 -2.49 9.30 -4.74
N GLN A 281 -3.25 9.26 -3.65
CA GLN A 281 -4.57 9.89 -3.59
C GLN A 281 -4.47 11.42 -3.61
N LEU A 282 -3.64 12.01 -2.76
CA LEU A 282 -3.46 13.46 -2.69
C LEU A 282 -3.10 14.08 -4.06
N ARG A 283 -2.21 13.47 -4.84
CA ARG A 283 -1.88 13.99 -6.19
C ARG A 283 -3.06 13.94 -7.18
N ARG A 284 -4.07 13.11 -6.91
CA ARG A 284 -5.28 13.00 -7.76
C ARG A 284 -6.33 14.04 -7.35
N TYR A 285 -6.52 14.25 -6.07
CA TYR A 285 -7.63 15.04 -5.54
C TYR A 285 -7.24 16.45 -5.10
N GLU A 286 -5.97 16.69 -4.69
CA GLU A 286 -5.51 17.97 -4.18
C GLU A 286 -4.64 18.73 -5.20
N PRO A 287 -5.03 19.93 -5.67
CA PRO A 287 -4.30 20.68 -6.70
C PRO A 287 -2.85 20.99 -6.31
N GLU A 288 -2.60 21.36 -5.05
CA GLU A 288 -1.24 21.64 -4.54
C GLU A 288 -0.31 20.41 -4.63
N TYR A 289 -0.84 19.24 -4.26
CA TYR A 289 -0.07 17.98 -4.32
C TYR A 289 0.10 17.48 -5.75
N ARG A 290 -0.90 17.71 -6.59
CA ARG A 290 -0.81 17.43 -8.04
C ARG A 290 0.29 18.25 -8.68
N ALA A 291 0.33 19.56 -8.43
CA ALA A 291 1.35 20.45 -8.97
C ALA A 291 2.76 20.07 -8.46
N PHE A 292 2.88 19.76 -7.16
CA PHE A 292 4.14 19.30 -6.58
C PHE A 292 4.62 17.98 -7.21
N TYR A 293 3.72 16.99 -7.34
CA TYR A 293 4.03 15.72 -7.97
C TYR A 293 4.49 15.89 -9.43
N LYS A 294 3.75 16.68 -10.26
CA LYS A 294 4.12 16.94 -11.66
C LYS A 294 5.50 17.56 -11.77
N ARG A 295 5.81 18.57 -10.96
CA ARG A 295 7.13 19.18 -10.91
C ARG A 295 8.22 18.14 -10.59
N LYS A 296 8.02 17.33 -9.52
CA LYS A 296 8.99 16.31 -9.12
C LYS A 296 9.12 15.16 -10.12
N PHE A 297 8.07 14.89 -10.90
CA PHE A 297 8.11 13.95 -12.01
C PHE A 297 9.00 14.44 -13.13
N GLN A 298 8.91 15.73 -13.50
CA GLN A 298 9.73 16.37 -14.54
C GLN A 298 11.21 16.50 -14.13
N GLU A 299 11.47 16.84 -12.85
CA GLU A 299 12.85 16.96 -12.33
C GLU A 299 13.58 15.61 -12.23
N ALA A 300 12.90 14.50 -12.29
CA ALA A 300 13.52 13.19 -12.14
C ALA A 300 14.20 12.75 -13.43
N THR A 301 15.40 12.20 -13.34
CA THR A 301 16.14 11.63 -14.48
C THR A 301 15.83 10.15 -14.71
N LYS A 302 15.46 9.42 -13.64
CA LYS A 302 15.11 7.99 -13.67
C LYS A 302 13.96 7.73 -12.69
N HIS A 303 13.14 6.69 -12.98
CA HIS A 303 12.02 6.28 -12.14
C HIS A 303 11.07 7.42 -11.76
N HIS A 304 10.75 8.28 -12.71
CA HIS A 304 10.00 9.53 -12.55
C HIS A 304 8.81 9.39 -11.61
N HIS A 305 7.92 8.41 -11.86
CA HIS A 305 6.72 8.18 -11.05
C HIS A 305 7.05 7.87 -9.59
N MET A 306 7.93 6.90 -9.35
CA MET A 306 8.25 6.46 -7.99
C MET A 306 8.99 7.53 -7.19
N ARG A 307 9.92 8.27 -7.83
CA ARG A 307 10.63 9.38 -7.16
C ARG A 307 9.67 10.50 -6.79
N ALA A 308 8.83 10.94 -7.72
CA ALA A 308 7.84 11.98 -7.48
C ALA A 308 6.84 11.57 -6.38
N LEU A 309 6.37 10.32 -6.41
CA LEU A 309 5.42 9.80 -5.45
C LEU A 309 6.00 9.75 -4.03
N VAL A 310 7.22 9.27 -3.87
CA VAL A 310 7.91 9.20 -2.57
C VAL A 310 8.19 10.60 -2.00
N LEU A 311 8.58 11.57 -2.85
CA LEU A 311 8.76 12.96 -2.43
C LEU A 311 7.42 13.61 -2.04
N THR A 312 6.34 13.27 -2.74
CA THR A 312 4.98 13.70 -2.38
C THR A 312 4.55 13.09 -1.04
N ALA A 313 4.88 11.82 -0.79
CA ALA A 313 4.66 11.17 0.50
C ALA A 313 5.44 11.86 1.63
N ARG A 314 6.69 12.26 1.39
CA ARG A 314 7.46 13.06 2.38
C ARG A 314 6.79 14.41 2.66
N LYS A 315 6.26 15.08 1.63
CA LYS A 315 5.52 16.35 1.79
C LYS A 315 4.21 16.14 2.56
N SER A 316 3.48 15.03 2.32
CA SER A 316 2.21 14.76 3.00
C SER A 316 2.36 14.50 4.51
N VAL A 317 3.56 14.12 4.99
CA VAL A 317 3.83 13.98 6.43
C VAL A 317 3.56 15.28 7.17
N GLY A 318 3.97 16.44 6.64
CA GLY A 318 3.69 17.74 7.25
C GLY A 318 2.19 18.04 7.37
N LEU A 319 1.40 17.73 6.33
CA LEU A 319 -0.05 17.85 6.38
C LEU A 319 -0.65 16.96 7.49
N ILE A 320 -0.31 15.68 7.48
CA ILE A 320 -0.86 14.67 8.39
C ILE A 320 -0.49 15.01 9.85
N VAL A 321 0.78 15.28 10.13
CA VAL A 321 1.25 15.65 11.48
C VAL A 321 0.60 16.96 11.93
N GLY A 322 0.47 17.94 11.04
CA GLY A 322 -0.20 19.19 11.35
C GLY A 322 -1.68 19.02 11.70
N LEU A 323 -2.42 18.17 11.02
CA LEU A 323 -3.83 17.88 11.35
C LEU A 323 -3.98 17.11 12.66
N LEU A 324 -3.14 16.09 12.88
CA LEU A 324 -3.13 15.35 14.14
C LEU A 324 -2.81 16.27 15.34
N HIS A 325 -1.88 17.23 15.15
CA HIS A 325 -1.51 18.17 16.22
C HIS A 325 -2.62 19.17 16.54
N ARG A 326 -3.23 19.79 15.49
CA ARG A 326 -4.31 20.75 15.68
C ARG A 326 -5.64 20.11 16.06
N ASN A 327 -5.77 18.81 15.82
CA ASN A 327 -7.03 18.09 16.03
C ASN A 327 -8.22 18.72 15.27
N GLU A 328 -7.99 19.15 14.03
CA GLU A 328 -8.96 19.81 13.16
C GLU A 328 -9.20 19.01 11.88
N PRO A 329 -10.38 19.13 11.24
CA PRO A 329 -10.63 18.60 9.92
C PRO A 329 -9.76 19.33 8.88
N TYR A 330 -9.50 18.65 7.76
CA TYR A 330 -8.78 19.22 6.65
C TYR A 330 -9.56 20.38 6.02
N ARG A 331 -8.86 21.45 5.70
CA ARG A 331 -9.36 22.57 4.87
C ARG A 331 -8.36 22.81 3.75
N SER A 332 -8.84 22.91 2.51
CA SER A 332 -7.98 23.25 1.37
C SER A 332 -7.32 24.63 1.56
N ARG A 333 -6.22 24.87 0.85
CA ARG A 333 -5.56 26.19 0.92
C ARG A 333 -6.45 27.34 0.42
N GLU A 334 -7.33 27.06 -0.54
CA GLU A 334 -8.30 28.03 -1.05
C GLU A 334 -9.32 28.41 0.02
N ALA A 335 -9.88 27.42 0.72
CA ALA A 335 -10.80 27.63 1.82
C ALA A 335 -10.19 28.25 3.09
N ARG A 336 -8.86 28.40 3.17
CA ARG A 336 -8.17 29.11 4.28
C ARG A 336 -7.88 30.58 3.96
N ARG A 337 -8.10 31.01 2.71
CA ARG A 337 -7.86 32.37 2.26
C ARG A 337 -9.14 33.22 2.19
N THR A 338 -10.27 32.53 2.28
CA THR A 338 -11.60 33.12 2.52
C THR A 338 -11.94 33.11 3.99
#